data_54eb8c7ec605b3940be3b02380963c96
#
_entry.id   54eb8c7ec605b3940be3b02380963c96
#
_cell.length_a   1.000
_cell.length_b   1.000
_cell.length_c   1.000
_cell.angle_alpha   90.00
_cell.angle_beta   90.00
_cell.angle_gamma   90.00
#
_symmetry.space_group_name_H-M   'P 1'
#
loop_
_entity.id
_entity.type
_entity.pdbx_description
1 polymer ?
#
loop_
_entity_poly.entity_id
_entity_poly.type
_entity_poly.pdbx_seq_one_letter_code
_entity_poly.pdbx_strand_id
1 'polypeptide(L)'
;MPFSSEPLAAKPDLVSSSNPVDAMTKSGTAAVPRPLPAFAGGAVIGALGGLIGLGGAEFRLPLLIGPFRFRALEAVILNKAMSLVVVATALPFRASAVPFETVAANWATIFNLLAGSLFGAWFGAGWAMQLDSRSLYRVLAVLLVLIAMALLFGHGSVAAASLLVGPWQILAGIVVGFAIGVIASLMGVAGGELLIPALVLLFGTDIKLAGSLSLAISLPTMIVGFIRYSRRDAFRIVTQNKTFIIIMALGSMIGTFVGARLLGIVPDRVLLPILALILVVSSVKVWQHR
;
A
#
# COMPACT_ATOMS: atom_id res chain seq x y z
N MET A 1 52.89 70.46 19.33
CA MET A 1 51.57 69.87 19.54
C MET A 1 51.48 68.64 18.69
N PRO A 2 51.53 67.42 19.23
CA PRO A 2 51.37 66.19 18.41
C PRO A 2 49.95 65.74 18.54
N PHE A 3 49.40 65.40 17.40
CA PHE A 3 48.12 64.68 17.21
C PHE A 3 48.27 63.25 17.70
N SER A 4 47.51 62.83 18.68
CA SER A 4 47.39 61.46 19.09
C SER A 4 46.31 60.79 18.22
N SER A 5 46.68 59.75 17.44
CA SER A 5 45.81 58.87 16.66
C SER A 5 45.45 57.71 17.57
N GLU A 6 44.18 57.65 17.97
CA GLU A 6 43.55 56.42 18.51
C GLU A 6 43.34 55.35 17.44
N PRO A 7 43.64 54.10 17.72
CA PRO A 7 43.30 53.02 16.77
C PRO A 7 41.85 52.61 16.93
N LEU A 8 41.14 52.60 15.80
CA LEU A 8 39.77 52.13 15.64
C LEU A 8 39.71 50.64 15.99
N ALA A 9 39.00 50.31 17.04
CA ALA A 9 38.70 48.91 17.40
C ALA A 9 37.84 48.23 16.32
N ALA A 10 38.38 47.21 15.72
CA ALA A 10 37.67 46.35 14.78
C ALA A 10 36.56 45.55 15.51
N LYS A 11 35.32 45.75 15.09
CA LYS A 11 34.20 44.87 15.49
C LYS A 11 34.40 43.49 14.86
N PRO A 12 34.22 42.39 15.59
CA PRO A 12 34.19 41.09 14.99
C PRO A 12 32.85 40.89 14.27
N ASP A 13 32.94 40.71 12.94
CA ASP A 13 31.83 40.37 12.09
C ASP A 13 31.32 38.95 12.43
N LEU A 14 30.28 38.90 13.25
CA LEU A 14 29.46 37.70 13.41
C LEU A 14 28.45 37.60 12.25
N VAL A 15 28.94 37.32 11.05
CA VAL A 15 28.11 36.81 9.97
C VAL A 15 28.28 35.31 9.95
N SER A 16 27.54 34.64 10.82
CA SER A 16 27.24 33.24 10.66
C SER A 16 26.30 33.09 9.45
N SER A 17 26.89 32.96 8.27
CA SER A 17 26.17 32.54 7.07
C SER A 17 25.79 31.08 7.25
N SER A 18 24.65 30.82 7.89
CA SER A 18 23.99 29.52 7.78
C SER A 18 23.55 29.37 6.34
N ASN A 19 24.33 28.58 5.61
CA ASN A 19 24.06 28.23 4.22
C ASN A 19 22.65 27.64 4.12
N PRO A 20 21.74 28.16 3.28
CA PRO A 20 20.39 27.60 3.12
C PRO A 20 20.40 26.11 2.74
N VAL A 21 21.50 25.62 2.16
CA VAL A 21 21.74 24.22 1.81
C VAL A 21 21.93 23.36 3.06
N ASP A 22 22.58 23.89 4.12
CA ASP A 22 22.77 23.17 5.39
C ASP A 22 21.48 23.07 6.22
N ALA A 23 20.56 24.01 6.06
CA ALA A 23 19.23 23.95 6.66
C ALA A 23 18.34 22.90 5.97
N MET A 24 18.51 22.68 4.67
CA MET A 24 17.78 21.65 3.91
C MET A 24 18.30 20.23 4.19
N THR A 25 19.58 20.07 4.50
CA THR A 25 20.16 18.77 4.84
C THR A 25 19.87 18.32 6.27
N LYS A 26 19.58 19.23 7.19
CA LYS A 26 19.20 18.90 8.58
C LYS A 26 17.73 18.59 8.80
N SER A 27 16.87 18.84 7.81
CA SER A 27 15.41 18.64 7.89
C SER A 27 14.95 17.33 7.27
N GLY A 28 15.57 16.19 7.54
CA GLY A 28 15.07 14.97 6.91
C GLY A 28 15.81 13.67 7.12
N THR A 29 16.58 13.52 8.18
CA THR A 29 16.90 12.16 8.64
C THR A 29 15.71 11.66 9.45
N ALA A 30 14.72 11.05 8.76
CA ALA A 30 13.81 10.14 9.44
C ALA A 30 14.70 9.19 10.26
N ALA A 31 14.55 9.20 11.59
CA ALA A 31 15.30 8.34 12.48
C ALA A 31 15.15 6.91 11.92
N VAL A 32 16.29 6.26 11.63
CA VAL A 32 16.29 4.87 11.11
C VAL A 32 15.41 4.06 12.05
N PRO A 33 14.26 3.57 11.60
CA PRO A 33 13.32 2.90 12.50
C PRO A 33 14.02 1.71 13.12
N ARG A 34 14.01 1.64 14.45
CA ARG A 34 14.61 0.55 15.20
C ARG A 34 14.09 -0.79 14.66
N PRO A 35 14.94 -1.81 14.47
CA PRO A 35 14.57 -3.05 13.80
C PRO A 35 13.40 -3.78 14.49
N LEU A 36 13.37 -3.76 15.83
CA LEU A 36 12.33 -4.43 16.60
C LEU A 36 10.91 -3.85 16.39
N PRO A 37 10.68 -2.53 16.45
CA PRO A 37 9.38 -1.95 16.11
C PRO A 37 8.96 -2.20 14.66
N ALA A 38 9.90 -2.22 13.70
CA ALA A 38 9.60 -2.52 12.31
C ALA A 38 9.12 -3.96 12.13
N PHE A 39 9.82 -4.92 12.76
CA PHE A 39 9.43 -6.33 12.75
C PHE A 39 8.07 -6.55 13.45
N ALA A 40 7.90 -6.02 14.67
CA ALA A 40 6.67 -6.16 15.44
C ALA A 40 5.47 -5.53 14.70
N GLY A 41 5.65 -4.34 14.15
CA GLY A 41 4.63 -3.67 13.32
C GLY A 41 4.26 -4.51 12.09
N GLY A 42 5.26 -5.04 11.39
CA GLY A 42 5.05 -5.97 10.29
C GLY A 42 4.29 -7.22 10.69
N ALA A 43 4.69 -7.87 11.81
CA ALA A 43 4.07 -9.08 12.30
C ALA A 43 2.61 -8.87 12.73
N VAL A 44 2.29 -7.81 13.45
CA VAL A 44 0.91 -7.47 13.84
C VAL A 44 0.04 -7.23 12.61
N ILE A 45 0.53 -6.41 11.67
CA ILE A 45 -0.22 -6.12 10.43
C ILE A 45 -0.36 -7.37 9.57
N GLY A 46 0.71 -8.15 9.44
CA GLY A 46 0.65 -9.43 8.75
C GLY A 46 -0.38 -10.36 9.36
N ALA A 47 -0.46 -10.46 10.69
CA ALA A 47 -1.45 -11.28 11.37
C ALA A 47 -2.88 -10.80 11.10
N LEU A 48 -3.15 -9.48 11.16
CA LEU A 48 -4.44 -8.91 10.79
C LEU A 48 -4.81 -9.19 9.33
N GLY A 49 -3.86 -9.00 8.41
CA GLY A 49 -4.06 -9.28 6.99
C GLY A 49 -4.21 -10.78 6.71
N GLY A 50 -3.51 -11.63 7.44
CA GLY A 50 -3.61 -13.08 7.35
C GLY A 50 -4.96 -13.62 7.79
N LEU A 51 -5.56 -13.03 8.83
CA LEU A 51 -6.91 -13.32 9.30
C LEU A 51 -7.99 -13.04 8.23
N ILE A 52 -7.74 -12.10 7.32
CA ILE A 52 -8.65 -11.78 6.20
C ILE A 52 -8.22 -12.53 4.93
N GLY A 53 -7.00 -13.06 4.87
CA GLY A 53 -6.44 -13.69 3.68
C GLY A 53 -5.90 -12.73 2.62
N LEU A 54 -5.65 -11.46 2.95
CA LEU A 54 -5.35 -10.37 2.00
C LEU A 54 -3.96 -9.73 2.15
N GLY A 55 -3.19 -10.09 3.19
CA GLY A 55 -1.81 -9.62 3.37
C GLY A 55 -1.62 -8.31 4.14
N GLY A 56 -2.70 -7.54 4.44
CA GLY A 56 -2.72 -6.41 5.36
C GLY A 56 -1.95 -5.16 4.94
N ALA A 57 -1.73 -4.97 3.65
CA ALA A 57 -1.00 -3.82 3.12
C ALA A 57 -1.67 -2.47 3.43
N GLU A 58 -3.00 -2.43 3.47
CA GLU A 58 -3.84 -1.28 3.81
C GLU A 58 -3.65 -0.83 5.26
N PHE A 59 -3.43 -1.76 6.18
CA PHE A 59 -3.13 -1.47 7.59
C PHE A 59 -1.68 -0.99 7.77
N ARG A 60 -0.77 -1.38 6.87
CA ARG A 60 0.65 -0.97 6.92
C ARG A 60 0.82 0.50 6.59
N LEU A 61 0.04 1.04 5.65
CA LEU A 61 0.16 2.42 5.21
C LEU A 61 -0.02 3.43 6.36
N PRO A 62 -1.08 3.37 7.20
CA PRO A 62 -1.22 4.23 8.37
C PRO A 62 -0.09 4.09 9.38
N LEU A 63 0.46 2.88 9.54
CA LEU A 63 1.60 2.63 10.43
C LEU A 63 2.86 3.34 9.92
N LEU A 64 3.12 3.31 8.61
CA LEU A 64 4.24 4.00 8.00
C LEU A 64 4.13 5.52 8.16
N ILE A 65 2.95 6.09 7.96
CA ILE A 65 2.69 7.52 8.06
C ILE A 65 2.72 7.98 9.52
N GLY A 66 1.99 7.34 10.42
CA GLY A 66 1.82 7.73 11.81
C GLY A 66 3.06 7.43 12.66
N PRO A 67 3.21 6.20 13.19
CA PRO A 67 4.32 5.83 14.08
C PRO A 67 5.70 5.97 13.46
N PHE A 68 5.89 5.59 12.19
CA PHE A 68 7.19 5.67 11.52
C PHE A 68 7.47 7.01 10.85
N ARG A 69 6.47 7.91 10.76
CA ARG A 69 6.61 9.29 10.28
C ARG A 69 7.18 9.44 8.88
N PHE A 70 6.96 8.46 8.01
CA PHE A 70 7.28 8.61 6.60
C PHE A 70 6.33 9.60 5.93
N ARG A 71 6.84 10.36 4.96
CA ARG A 71 6.01 11.23 4.12
C ARG A 71 5.05 10.38 3.29
N ALA A 72 3.90 10.95 2.89
CA ALA A 72 2.85 10.21 2.20
C ALA A 72 3.38 9.39 1.01
N LEU A 73 4.12 10.01 0.11
CA LEU A 73 4.66 9.33 -1.08
C LEU A 73 5.72 8.27 -0.72
N GLU A 74 6.57 8.54 0.26
CA GLU A 74 7.56 7.57 0.76
C GLU A 74 6.85 6.35 1.34
N ALA A 75 5.82 6.56 2.17
CA ALA A 75 5.01 5.50 2.76
C ALA A 75 4.34 4.63 1.69
N VAL A 76 3.78 5.25 0.64
CA VAL A 76 3.17 4.53 -0.50
C VAL A 76 4.21 3.67 -1.24
N ILE A 77 5.39 4.22 -1.54
CA ILE A 77 6.47 3.50 -2.24
C ILE A 77 7.00 2.33 -1.40
N LEU A 78 7.26 2.57 -0.11
CA LEU A 78 7.72 1.53 0.82
C LEU A 78 6.66 0.44 1.00
N ASN A 79 5.39 0.84 1.15
CA ASN A 79 4.27 -0.10 1.24
C ASN A 79 4.17 -0.98 -0.01
N LYS A 80 4.31 -0.37 -1.20
CA LYS A 80 4.28 -1.10 -2.47
C LYS A 80 5.42 -2.08 -2.62
N ALA A 81 6.65 -1.69 -2.25
CA ALA A 81 7.81 -2.58 -2.26
C ALA A 81 7.63 -3.80 -1.35
N MET A 82 7.16 -3.58 -0.11
CA MET A 82 6.88 -4.66 0.82
C MET A 82 5.73 -5.55 0.37
N SER A 83 4.66 -4.96 -0.16
CA SER A 83 3.51 -5.70 -0.68
C SER A 83 3.88 -6.56 -1.89
N LEU A 84 4.77 -6.07 -2.76
CA LEU A 84 5.29 -6.85 -3.89
C LEU A 84 5.99 -8.13 -3.42
N VAL A 85 6.85 -8.02 -2.39
CA VAL A 85 7.52 -9.18 -1.79
C VAL A 85 6.50 -10.16 -1.20
N VAL A 86 5.52 -9.65 -0.44
CA VAL A 86 4.49 -10.50 0.20
C VAL A 86 3.64 -11.21 -0.84
N VAL A 87 3.17 -10.52 -1.88
CA VAL A 87 2.35 -11.10 -2.96
C VAL A 87 3.13 -12.12 -3.77
N ALA A 88 4.39 -11.80 -4.13
CA ALA A 88 5.25 -12.73 -4.87
C ALA A 88 5.51 -14.03 -4.10
N THR A 89 5.64 -13.94 -2.77
CA THR A 89 5.81 -15.12 -1.91
C THR A 89 4.49 -15.85 -1.63
N ALA A 90 3.37 -15.15 -1.57
CA ALA A 90 2.06 -15.76 -1.32
C ALA A 90 1.57 -16.63 -2.50
N LEU A 91 1.93 -16.26 -3.74
CA LEU A 91 1.47 -16.95 -4.94
C LEU A 91 1.83 -18.45 -4.97
N PRO A 92 3.10 -18.87 -4.73
CA PRO A 92 3.46 -20.29 -4.67
C PRO A 92 2.75 -21.06 -3.54
N PHE A 93 2.59 -20.43 -2.36
CA PHE A 93 1.89 -21.08 -1.24
C PHE A 93 0.42 -21.34 -1.55
N ARG A 94 -0.20 -20.49 -2.33
CA ARG A 94 -1.60 -20.62 -2.70
C ARG A 94 -1.84 -21.69 -3.78
N ALA A 95 -0.81 -22.07 -4.52
CA ALA A 95 -0.87 -23.14 -5.50
C ALA A 95 -1.23 -24.50 -4.88
N SER A 96 -0.96 -24.71 -3.58
CA SER A 96 -1.40 -25.90 -2.85
C SER A 96 -2.92 -25.93 -2.60
N ALA A 97 -3.58 -24.77 -2.54
CA ALA A 97 -5.01 -24.64 -2.28
C ALA A 97 -5.84 -24.57 -3.59
N VAL A 98 -5.28 -23.92 -4.61
CA VAL A 98 -5.88 -23.80 -5.96
C VAL A 98 -4.80 -24.11 -7.00
N PRO A 99 -4.90 -25.22 -7.74
CA PRO A 99 -3.92 -25.60 -8.76
C PRO A 99 -3.71 -24.52 -9.81
N PHE A 100 -2.49 -24.35 -10.29
CA PHE A 100 -2.14 -23.38 -11.33
C PHE A 100 -2.97 -23.59 -12.61
N GLU A 101 -3.33 -24.82 -12.94
CA GLU A 101 -4.17 -25.16 -14.08
C GLU A 101 -5.56 -24.51 -13.97
N THR A 102 -6.15 -24.50 -12.76
CA THR A 102 -7.44 -23.85 -12.52
C THR A 102 -7.33 -22.32 -12.66
N VAL A 103 -6.23 -21.74 -12.19
CA VAL A 103 -5.96 -20.29 -12.38
C VAL A 103 -5.77 -19.99 -13.86
N ALA A 104 -4.98 -20.80 -14.57
CA ALA A 104 -4.74 -20.66 -16.01
C ALA A 104 -6.01 -20.83 -16.85
N ALA A 105 -6.92 -21.75 -16.47
CA ALA A 105 -8.20 -21.91 -17.16
C ALA A 105 -9.08 -20.66 -17.14
N ASN A 106 -8.85 -19.75 -16.15
CA ASN A 106 -9.57 -18.48 -16.03
C ASN A 106 -8.80 -17.28 -16.64
N TRP A 107 -7.93 -17.54 -17.63
CA TRP A 107 -7.11 -16.52 -18.28
C TRP A 107 -7.91 -15.34 -18.84
N ALA A 108 -9.12 -15.58 -19.39
CA ALA A 108 -9.97 -14.54 -19.92
C ALA A 108 -10.37 -13.51 -18.86
N THR A 109 -10.74 -13.97 -17.66
CA THR A 109 -11.07 -13.12 -16.52
C THR A 109 -9.84 -12.36 -16.02
N ILE A 110 -8.68 -13.04 -15.97
CA ILE A 110 -7.41 -12.41 -15.58
C ILE A 110 -7.07 -11.27 -16.55
N PHE A 111 -7.03 -11.54 -17.85
CA PHE A 111 -6.66 -10.53 -18.85
C PHE A 111 -7.65 -9.38 -18.92
N ASN A 112 -8.95 -9.65 -18.71
CA ASN A 112 -9.97 -8.62 -18.68
C ASN A 112 -9.70 -7.57 -17.58
N LEU A 113 -9.59 -8.01 -16.32
CA LEU A 113 -9.29 -7.12 -15.20
C LEU A 113 -7.86 -6.54 -15.27
N LEU A 114 -6.91 -7.33 -15.75
CA LEU A 114 -5.51 -6.91 -15.89
C LEU A 114 -5.37 -5.79 -16.92
N ALA A 115 -6.06 -5.85 -18.04
CA ALA A 115 -6.07 -4.80 -19.05
C ALA A 115 -6.43 -3.44 -18.41
N GLY A 116 -7.52 -3.37 -17.64
CA GLY A 116 -7.88 -2.16 -16.92
C GLY A 116 -6.85 -1.79 -15.85
N SER A 117 -6.46 -2.76 -15.01
CA SER A 117 -5.63 -2.48 -13.83
C SER A 117 -4.20 -2.05 -14.15
N LEU A 118 -3.61 -2.51 -15.24
CA LEU A 118 -2.27 -2.05 -15.68
C LEU A 118 -2.30 -0.57 -16.05
N PHE A 119 -3.28 -0.14 -16.86
CA PHE A 119 -3.47 1.28 -17.19
C PHE A 119 -3.80 2.10 -15.95
N GLY A 120 -4.70 1.60 -15.10
CA GLY A 120 -5.04 2.23 -13.82
C GLY A 120 -3.82 2.39 -12.90
N ALA A 121 -2.99 1.37 -12.78
CA ALA A 121 -1.78 1.42 -11.97
C ALA A 121 -0.75 2.42 -12.49
N TRP A 122 -0.57 2.49 -13.80
CA TRP A 122 0.32 3.46 -14.43
C TRP A 122 -0.16 4.88 -14.19
N PHE A 123 -1.45 5.13 -14.41
CA PHE A 123 -2.08 6.42 -14.19
C PHE A 123 -2.05 6.83 -12.72
N GLY A 124 -2.49 5.95 -11.83
CA GLY A 124 -2.56 6.21 -10.38
C GLY A 124 -1.19 6.49 -9.77
N ALA A 125 -0.14 5.74 -10.17
CA ALA A 125 1.23 6.01 -9.74
C ALA A 125 1.74 7.37 -10.26
N GLY A 126 1.42 7.72 -11.51
CA GLY A 126 1.74 9.03 -12.09
C GLY A 126 1.05 10.17 -11.35
N TRP A 127 -0.21 9.98 -11.02
CA TRP A 127 -1.01 10.95 -10.27
C TRP A 127 -0.51 11.13 -8.84
N ALA A 128 -0.22 10.05 -8.13
CA ALA A 128 0.35 10.12 -6.78
C ALA A 128 1.63 10.95 -6.68
N MET A 129 2.48 10.88 -7.72
CA MET A 129 3.72 11.66 -7.78
C MET A 129 3.52 13.16 -8.08
N GLN A 130 2.36 13.54 -8.61
CA GLN A 130 2.01 14.93 -8.92
C GLN A 130 1.27 15.62 -7.77
N LEU A 131 0.67 14.84 -6.87
CA LEU A 131 -0.04 15.38 -5.72
C LEU A 131 0.96 15.94 -4.71
N ASP A 132 0.63 17.11 -4.15
CA ASP A 132 1.28 17.61 -2.96
C ASP A 132 0.99 16.70 -1.76
N SER A 133 1.87 16.70 -0.76
CA SER A 133 1.75 15.78 0.39
C SER A 133 0.41 15.88 1.11
N ARG A 134 -0.15 17.09 1.24
CA ARG A 134 -1.45 17.31 1.91
C ARG A 134 -2.60 16.68 1.13
N SER A 135 -2.65 16.87 -0.18
CA SER A 135 -3.67 16.26 -1.05
C SER A 135 -3.55 14.75 -1.06
N LEU A 136 -2.32 14.23 -1.10
CA LEU A 136 -2.09 12.79 -1.04
C LEU A 136 -2.57 12.19 0.29
N TYR A 137 -2.30 12.82 1.43
CA TYR A 137 -2.84 12.35 2.73
C TYR A 137 -4.37 12.31 2.74
N ARG A 138 -5.05 13.32 2.16
CA ARG A 138 -6.52 13.34 2.06
C ARG A 138 -7.05 12.21 1.18
N VAL A 139 -6.44 12.01 0.02
CA VAL A 139 -6.81 10.92 -0.90
C VAL A 139 -6.62 9.57 -0.20
N LEU A 140 -5.49 9.36 0.47
CA LEU A 140 -5.23 8.13 1.22
C LEU A 140 -6.25 7.91 2.34
N ALA A 141 -6.62 8.96 3.09
CA ALA A 141 -7.62 8.85 4.14
C ALA A 141 -9.01 8.47 3.59
N VAL A 142 -9.44 9.09 2.47
CA VAL A 142 -10.69 8.73 1.79
C VAL A 142 -10.66 7.28 1.32
N LEU A 143 -9.56 6.84 0.71
CA LEU A 143 -9.42 5.47 0.24
C LEU A 143 -9.44 4.45 1.38
N LEU A 144 -8.83 4.77 2.54
CA LEU A 144 -8.93 3.92 3.74
C LEU A 144 -10.37 3.77 4.23
N VAL A 145 -11.17 4.85 4.19
CA VAL A 145 -12.61 4.76 4.53
C VAL A 145 -13.35 3.91 3.52
N LEU A 146 -13.09 4.08 2.23
CA LEU A 146 -13.74 3.27 1.19
C LEU A 146 -13.43 1.78 1.35
N ILE A 147 -12.18 1.43 1.68
CA ILE A 147 -11.82 0.04 1.97
C ILE A 147 -12.49 -0.46 3.25
N ALA A 148 -12.58 0.36 4.30
CA ALA A 148 -13.33 0.00 5.51
C ALA A 148 -14.79 -0.30 5.19
N MET A 149 -15.43 0.51 4.34
CA MET A 149 -16.79 0.27 3.86
C MET A 149 -16.88 -1.03 3.03
N ALA A 150 -15.94 -1.24 2.12
CA ALA A 150 -15.90 -2.47 1.31
C ALA A 150 -15.74 -3.73 2.19
N LEU A 151 -14.95 -3.67 3.27
CA LEU A 151 -14.81 -4.76 4.23
C LEU A 151 -16.12 -5.03 4.99
N LEU A 152 -16.87 -4.00 5.37
CA LEU A 152 -18.13 -4.16 6.11
C LEU A 152 -19.25 -4.72 5.23
N PHE A 153 -19.36 -4.25 4.00
CA PHE A 153 -20.49 -4.56 3.12
C PHE A 153 -20.17 -5.63 2.07
N GLY A 154 -18.88 -5.88 1.78
CA GLY A 154 -18.45 -6.77 0.70
C GLY A 154 -18.46 -8.26 1.03
N HIS A 155 -18.59 -8.65 2.29
CA HIS A 155 -18.44 -10.05 2.73
C HIS A 155 -19.74 -10.86 2.81
N GLY A 156 -20.87 -10.27 2.46
CA GLY A 156 -22.18 -10.94 2.45
C GLY A 156 -22.56 -11.59 1.12
N SER A 157 -21.73 -11.47 0.09
CA SER A 157 -22.05 -11.95 -1.25
C SER A 157 -21.80 -13.46 -1.34
N VAL A 158 -22.82 -14.24 -1.09
CA VAL A 158 -22.87 -15.65 -1.54
C VAL A 158 -22.68 -15.66 -3.06
N ALA A 159 -21.89 -16.60 -3.57
CA ALA A 159 -21.66 -16.80 -5.01
C ALA A 159 -23.00 -16.85 -5.75
N ALA A 160 -23.46 -15.70 -6.22
CA ALA A 160 -24.60 -15.57 -7.07
C ALA A 160 -24.13 -15.62 -8.54
N ALA A 161 -25.04 -15.92 -9.45
CA ALA A 161 -24.74 -15.79 -10.86
C ALA A 161 -24.11 -14.41 -11.15
N SER A 162 -23.15 -14.37 -12.09
CA SER A 162 -22.51 -13.11 -12.49
C SER A 162 -23.54 -12.02 -12.74
N LEU A 163 -23.34 -10.83 -12.18
CA LEU A 163 -24.25 -9.69 -12.33
C LEU A 163 -24.43 -9.25 -13.77
N LEU A 164 -23.42 -9.48 -14.61
CA LEU A 164 -23.39 -9.09 -16.01
C LEU A 164 -22.90 -10.26 -16.87
N VAL A 165 -23.36 -10.33 -18.11
CA VAL A 165 -22.92 -11.33 -19.10
C VAL A 165 -22.58 -10.67 -20.44
N GLY A 166 -21.72 -11.34 -21.22
CA GLY A 166 -21.35 -10.92 -22.57
C GLY A 166 -20.50 -9.63 -22.59
N PRO A 167 -20.67 -8.76 -23.59
CA PRO A 167 -19.83 -7.57 -23.78
C PRO A 167 -19.84 -6.60 -22.60
N TRP A 168 -20.95 -6.49 -21.89
CA TRP A 168 -21.08 -5.63 -20.72
C TRP A 168 -20.23 -6.09 -19.54
N GLN A 169 -20.05 -7.40 -19.38
CA GLN A 169 -19.17 -7.96 -18.37
C GLN A 169 -17.70 -7.61 -18.67
N ILE A 170 -17.31 -7.68 -19.94
CA ILE A 170 -15.96 -7.33 -20.39
C ILE A 170 -15.69 -5.85 -20.11
N LEU A 171 -16.60 -4.96 -20.51
CA LEU A 171 -16.45 -3.53 -20.29
C LEU A 171 -16.39 -3.19 -18.80
N ALA A 172 -17.31 -3.75 -18.02
CA ALA A 172 -17.33 -3.55 -16.56
C ALA A 172 -16.04 -4.04 -15.91
N GLY A 173 -15.50 -5.18 -16.31
CA GLY A 173 -14.23 -5.71 -15.79
C GLY A 173 -13.05 -4.79 -16.08
N ILE A 174 -12.96 -4.23 -17.30
CA ILE A 174 -11.90 -3.26 -17.66
C ILE A 174 -12.04 -1.98 -16.82
N VAL A 175 -13.25 -1.43 -16.68
CA VAL A 175 -13.49 -0.20 -15.92
C VAL A 175 -13.20 -0.40 -14.42
N VAL A 176 -13.69 -1.50 -13.85
CA VAL A 176 -13.45 -1.84 -12.45
C VAL A 176 -11.98 -2.15 -12.23
N GLY A 177 -11.34 -2.91 -13.14
CA GLY A 177 -9.90 -3.15 -13.11
C GLY A 177 -9.10 -1.85 -13.12
N PHE A 178 -9.46 -0.90 -13.98
CA PHE A 178 -8.82 0.43 -14.02
C PHE A 178 -8.96 1.16 -12.68
N ALA A 179 -10.16 1.24 -12.13
CA ALA A 179 -10.39 1.90 -10.84
C ALA A 179 -9.59 1.24 -9.71
N ILE A 180 -9.57 -0.10 -9.65
CA ILE A 180 -8.79 -0.86 -8.67
C ILE A 180 -7.28 -0.60 -8.86
N GLY A 181 -6.80 -0.59 -10.10
CA GLY A 181 -5.40 -0.29 -10.41
C GLY A 181 -4.97 1.11 -9.94
N VAL A 182 -5.82 2.12 -10.13
CA VAL A 182 -5.59 3.49 -9.63
C VAL A 182 -5.50 3.48 -8.10
N ILE A 183 -6.50 2.91 -7.42
CA ILE A 183 -6.55 2.85 -5.95
C ILE A 183 -5.36 2.09 -5.38
N ALA A 184 -5.08 0.90 -5.92
CA ALA A 184 -3.95 0.07 -5.51
C ALA A 184 -2.59 0.78 -5.68
N SER A 185 -2.45 1.59 -6.72
CA SER A 185 -1.23 2.37 -6.92
C SER A 185 -1.14 3.56 -5.98
N LEU A 186 -2.21 4.32 -5.79
CA LEU A 186 -2.25 5.45 -4.85
C LEU A 186 -1.89 5.03 -3.42
N MET A 187 -2.36 3.87 -2.98
CA MET A 187 -2.13 3.36 -1.62
C MET A 187 -0.85 2.50 -1.49
N GLY A 188 -0.27 2.07 -2.60
CA GLY A 188 0.85 1.13 -2.58
C GLY A 188 0.46 -0.27 -2.10
N VAL A 189 -0.78 -0.69 -2.33
CA VAL A 189 -1.32 -2.02 -1.95
C VAL A 189 -1.44 -2.95 -3.17
N ALA A 190 -1.75 -4.21 -2.92
CA ALA A 190 -2.00 -5.20 -3.98
C ALA A 190 -3.40 -5.06 -4.62
N GLY A 191 -4.36 -4.50 -3.89
CA GLY A 191 -5.74 -4.32 -4.36
C GLY A 191 -6.60 -5.57 -4.24
N GLY A 192 -6.13 -6.62 -3.55
CA GLY A 192 -6.86 -7.87 -3.35
C GLY A 192 -8.23 -7.67 -2.71
N GLU A 193 -8.32 -6.72 -1.77
CA GLU A 193 -9.54 -6.33 -1.05
C GLU A 193 -10.68 -5.88 -1.98
N LEU A 194 -10.32 -5.31 -3.11
CA LEU A 194 -11.26 -4.84 -4.13
C LEU A 194 -11.39 -5.83 -5.28
N LEU A 195 -10.30 -6.55 -5.63
CA LEU A 195 -10.30 -7.53 -6.69
C LEU A 195 -11.16 -8.76 -6.35
N ILE A 196 -11.13 -9.25 -5.10
CA ILE A 196 -11.90 -10.42 -4.71
C ILE A 196 -13.41 -10.17 -4.85
N PRO A 197 -13.99 -9.11 -4.27
CA PRO A 197 -15.40 -8.79 -4.51
C PRO A 197 -15.74 -8.58 -5.99
N ALA A 198 -14.84 -7.90 -6.73
CA ALA A 198 -15.06 -7.70 -8.17
C ALA A 198 -15.12 -9.02 -8.94
N LEU A 199 -14.22 -9.96 -8.65
CA LEU A 199 -14.20 -11.29 -9.27
C LEU A 199 -15.46 -12.09 -8.93
N VAL A 200 -15.89 -12.06 -7.66
CA VAL A 200 -17.10 -12.76 -7.21
C VAL A 200 -18.35 -12.16 -7.86
N LEU A 201 -18.51 -10.84 -7.82
CA LEU A 201 -19.73 -10.17 -8.26
C LEU A 201 -19.84 -10.10 -9.80
N LEU A 202 -18.74 -9.77 -10.50
CA LEU A 202 -18.79 -9.59 -11.96
C LEU A 202 -18.64 -10.90 -12.70
N PHE A 203 -17.84 -11.85 -12.18
CA PHE A 203 -17.51 -13.09 -12.90
C PHE A 203 -18.09 -14.33 -12.24
N GLY A 204 -18.77 -14.21 -11.08
CA GLY A 204 -19.38 -15.34 -10.38
C GLY A 204 -18.36 -16.38 -9.89
N THR A 205 -17.10 -15.95 -9.68
CA THR A 205 -16.05 -16.87 -9.24
C THR A 205 -16.19 -17.22 -7.76
N ASP A 206 -15.87 -18.46 -7.39
CA ASP A 206 -15.76 -18.87 -6.00
C ASP A 206 -14.70 -18.05 -5.25
N ILE A 207 -14.91 -17.79 -3.97
CA ILE A 207 -14.05 -16.92 -3.13
C ILE A 207 -12.60 -17.41 -3.03
N LYS A 208 -12.38 -18.75 -3.01
CA LYS A 208 -11.04 -19.32 -2.99
C LYS A 208 -10.30 -19.09 -4.30
N LEU A 209 -11.02 -19.31 -5.41
CA LEU A 209 -10.51 -19.04 -6.74
C LEU A 209 -10.28 -17.56 -6.94
N ALA A 210 -11.23 -16.69 -6.57
CA ALA A 210 -11.11 -15.23 -6.63
C ALA A 210 -9.85 -14.73 -5.92
N GLY A 211 -9.54 -15.31 -4.75
CA GLY A 211 -8.31 -14.97 -4.04
C GLY A 211 -7.03 -15.34 -4.78
N SER A 212 -7.01 -16.45 -5.53
CA SER A 212 -5.84 -16.84 -6.33
C SER A 212 -5.73 -16.02 -7.63
N LEU A 213 -6.87 -15.74 -8.28
CA LEU A 213 -6.95 -14.85 -9.45
C LEU A 213 -6.52 -13.42 -9.08
N SER A 214 -6.93 -12.93 -7.90
CA SER A 214 -6.55 -11.59 -7.44
C SER A 214 -5.03 -11.45 -7.29
N LEU A 215 -4.32 -12.46 -6.79
CA LEU A 215 -2.85 -12.45 -6.72
C LEU A 215 -2.22 -12.44 -8.11
N ALA A 216 -2.75 -13.23 -9.05
CA ALA A 216 -2.26 -13.28 -10.43
C ALA A 216 -2.44 -11.93 -11.14
N ILE A 217 -3.52 -11.20 -10.86
CA ILE A 217 -3.79 -9.86 -11.41
C ILE A 217 -2.96 -8.80 -10.67
N SER A 218 -2.86 -8.90 -9.34
CA SER A 218 -2.15 -7.92 -8.52
C SER A 218 -0.67 -7.85 -8.82
N LEU A 219 0.00 -8.98 -9.04
CA LEU A 219 1.45 -9.03 -9.21
C LEU A 219 1.93 -8.19 -10.41
N PRO A 220 1.42 -8.37 -11.65
CA PRO A 220 1.80 -7.52 -12.78
C PRO A 220 1.39 -6.06 -12.57
N THR A 221 0.19 -5.82 -12.00
CA THR A 221 -0.31 -4.48 -11.70
C THR A 221 0.62 -3.73 -10.74
N MET A 222 1.11 -4.42 -9.71
CA MET A 222 2.07 -3.85 -8.75
C MET A 222 3.42 -3.57 -9.38
N ILE A 223 3.91 -4.47 -10.24
CA ILE A 223 5.19 -4.29 -10.98
C ILE A 223 5.10 -3.03 -11.85
N VAL A 224 4.03 -2.88 -12.63
CA VAL A 224 3.83 -1.69 -13.48
C VAL A 224 3.77 -0.41 -12.66
N GLY A 225 3.00 -0.39 -11.58
CA GLY A 225 2.94 0.76 -10.69
C GLY A 225 4.30 1.05 -10.03
N PHE A 226 5.05 0.02 -9.62
CA PHE A 226 6.39 0.18 -9.03
C PHE A 226 7.41 0.72 -10.04
N ILE A 227 7.42 0.22 -11.28
CA ILE A 227 8.28 0.73 -12.37
C ILE A 227 7.97 2.21 -12.64
N ARG A 228 6.69 2.60 -12.59
CA ARG A 228 6.30 4.00 -12.77
C ARG A 228 6.87 4.90 -11.68
N TYR A 229 6.85 4.47 -10.42
CA TYR A 229 7.47 5.16 -9.30
C TYR A 229 9.01 5.22 -9.42
N SER A 230 9.65 4.15 -9.92
CA SER A 230 11.11 4.04 -10.03
C SER A 230 11.75 5.08 -10.95
N ARG A 231 10.97 5.65 -11.88
CA ARG A 231 11.46 6.70 -12.80
C ARG A 231 11.75 8.03 -12.12
N ARG A 232 11.31 8.23 -10.86
CA ARG A 232 11.54 9.46 -10.08
C ARG A 232 11.83 9.08 -8.63
N ASP A 233 13.07 9.07 -8.21
CA ASP A 233 13.52 8.93 -6.79
C ASP A 233 13.01 7.72 -5.98
N ALA A 234 12.04 6.93 -6.46
CA ALA A 234 11.51 5.78 -5.74
C ALA A 234 12.57 4.74 -5.45
N PHE A 235 13.49 4.52 -6.38
CA PHE A 235 14.59 3.59 -6.19
C PHE A 235 15.52 4.04 -5.05
N ARG A 236 15.75 5.34 -4.94
CA ARG A 236 16.54 5.91 -3.84
C ARG A 236 15.87 5.69 -2.48
N ILE A 237 14.55 5.91 -2.39
CA ILE A 237 13.78 5.68 -1.15
C ILE A 237 13.89 4.21 -0.73
N VAL A 238 13.72 3.28 -1.66
CA VAL A 238 13.80 1.84 -1.38
C VAL A 238 15.20 1.44 -0.94
N THR A 239 16.26 1.89 -1.63
CA THR A 239 17.64 1.54 -1.29
C THR A 239 18.09 2.12 0.04
N GLN A 240 17.68 3.33 0.36
CA GLN A 240 17.96 3.95 1.66
C GLN A 240 17.26 3.24 2.82
N ASN A 241 16.11 2.61 2.58
CA ASN A 241 15.31 1.94 3.60
C ASN A 241 15.27 0.41 3.44
N LYS A 242 16.22 -0.19 2.70
CA LYS A 242 16.24 -1.63 2.40
C LYS A 242 16.14 -2.53 3.64
N THR A 243 16.88 -2.21 4.68
CA THR A 243 16.88 -2.97 5.95
C THR A 243 15.51 -2.91 6.63
N PHE A 244 14.89 -1.73 6.67
CA PHE A 244 13.55 -1.56 7.20
C PHE A 244 12.52 -2.35 6.39
N ILE A 245 12.58 -2.30 5.06
CA ILE A 245 11.69 -3.04 4.16
C ILE A 245 11.80 -4.55 4.42
N ILE A 246 13.04 -5.08 4.47
CA ILE A 246 13.27 -6.51 4.68
C ILE A 246 12.74 -6.94 6.04
N ILE A 247 13.09 -6.24 7.12
CA ILE A 247 12.66 -6.59 8.49
C ILE A 247 11.14 -6.54 8.61
N MET A 248 10.50 -5.49 8.10
CA MET A 248 9.06 -5.34 8.18
C MET A 248 8.32 -6.33 7.27
N ALA A 249 8.86 -6.64 6.09
CA ALA A 249 8.31 -7.66 5.20
C ALA A 249 8.40 -9.05 5.82
N LEU A 250 9.53 -9.42 6.42
CA LEU A 250 9.70 -10.69 7.14
C LEU A 250 8.70 -10.78 8.31
N GLY A 251 8.56 -9.72 9.10
CA GLY A 251 7.54 -9.65 10.14
C GLY A 251 6.14 -9.87 9.57
N SER A 252 5.80 -9.17 8.47
CA SER A 252 4.51 -9.33 7.80
C SER A 252 4.27 -10.76 7.28
N MET A 253 5.27 -11.41 6.71
CA MET A 253 5.15 -12.80 6.23
C MET A 253 4.88 -13.76 7.37
N ILE A 254 5.63 -13.66 8.47
CA ILE A 254 5.42 -14.48 9.66
C ILE A 254 4.05 -14.21 10.27
N GLY A 255 3.68 -12.93 10.41
CA GLY A 255 2.37 -12.52 10.88
C GLY A 255 1.23 -13.07 10.02
N THR A 256 1.35 -12.96 8.69
CA THR A 256 0.36 -13.49 7.74
C THR A 256 0.20 -15.01 7.88
N PHE A 257 1.29 -15.73 8.05
CA PHE A 257 1.25 -17.18 8.29
C PHE A 257 0.51 -17.52 9.60
N VAL A 258 0.80 -16.80 10.68
CA VAL A 258 0.11 -16.98 11.98
C VAL A 258 -1.36 -16.60 11.85
N GLY A 259 -1.68 -15.45 11.24
CA GLY A 259 -3.05 -14.98 11.01
C GLY A 259 -3.87 -15.96 10.17
N ALA A 260 -3.28 -16.50 9.11
CA ALA A 260 -3.92 -17.52 8.28
C ALA A 260 -4.24 -18.82 9.01
N ARG A 261 -3.42 -19.21 10.02
CA ARG A 261 -3.71 -20.35 10.90
C ARG A 261 -4.86 -20.08 11.87
N LEU A 262 -5.09 -18.82 12.22
CA LEU A 262 -6.20 -18.38 13.07
C LEU A 262 -7.47 -18.12 12.27
N LEU A 263 -7.41 -18.16 10.93
CA LEU A 263 -8.56 -18.02 10.04
C LEU A 263 -9.57 -19.15 10.36
N GLY A 264 -10.82 -18.76 10.60
CA GLY A 264 -11.89 -19.68 10.98
C GLY A 264 -12.07 -19.85 12.49
N ILE A 265 -11.12 -19.40 13.34
CA ILE A 265 -11.28 -19.37 14.80
C ILE A 265 -12.04 -18.10 15.22
N VAL A 266 -11.74 -16.96 14.58
CA VAL A 266 -12.42 -15.69 14.85
C VAL A 266 -13.58 -15.53 13.87
N PRO A 267 -14.82 -15.38 14.37
CA PRO A 267 -15.98 -15.18 13.49
C PRO A 267 -15.85 -13.87 12.69
N ASP A 268 -16.19 -13.90 11.40
CA ASP A 268 -16.15 -12.73 10.51
C ASP A 268 -16.98 -11.56 11.04
N ARG A 269 -18.09 -11.85 11.71
CA ARG A 269 -18.96 -10.86 12.35
C ARG A 269 -18.27 -9.98 13.40
N VAL A 270 -17.19 -10.47 14.01
CA VAL A 270 -16.37 -9.75 14.99
C VAL A 270 -15.14 -9.15 14.32
N LEU A 271 -14.50 -9.92 13.45
CA LEU A 271 -13.25 -9.56 12.80
C LEU A 271 -13.42 -8.34 11.87
N LEU A 272 -14.41 -8.36 10.99
CA LEU A 272 -14.58 -7.32 9.97
C LEU A 272 -14.90 -5.94 10.57
N PRO A 273 -15.81 -5.78 11.55
CA PRO A 273 -16.04 -4.49 12.20
C PRO A 273 -14.79 -3.95 12.92
N ILE A 274 -14.01 -4.81 13.58
CA ILE A 274 -12.77 -4.39 14.25
C ILE A 274 -11.77 -3.85 13.23
N LEU A 275 -11.57 -4.56 12.11
CA LEU A 275 -10.65 -4.14 11.07
C LEU A 275 -11.11 -2.84 10.38
N ALA A 276 -12.40 -2.73 10.09
CA ALA A 276 -12.98 -1.51 9.55
C ALA A 276 -12.80 -0.33 10.52
N LEU A 277 -13.01 -0.55 11.83
CA LEU A 277 -12.77 0.47 12.84
C LEU A 277 -11.30 0.92 12.87
N ILE A 278 -10.36 -0.02 12.80
CA ILE A 278 -8.93 0.29 12.72
C ILE A 278 -8.63 1.17 11.49
N LEU A 279 -9.19 0.85 10.32
CA LEU A 279 -9.00 1.65 9.12
C LEU A 279 -9.63 3.04 9.23
N VAL A 280 -10.82 3.16 9.80
CA VAL A 280 -11.48 4.46 10.01
C VAL A 280 -10.68 5.33 11.00
N VAL A 281 -10.26 4.78 12.13
CA VAL A 281 -9.41 5.52 13.10
C VAL A 281 -8.08 5.91 12.45
N SER A 282 -7.50 5.02 11.65
CA SER A 282 -6.28 5.29 10.89
C SER A 282 -6.47 6.37 9.85
N SER A 283 -7.62 6.40 9.16
CA SER A 283 -7.93 7.44 8.17
C SER A 283 -7.98 8.83 8.79
N VAL A 284 -8.58 8.97 9.98
CA VAL A 284 -8.60 10.23 10.72
C VAL A 284 -7.20 10.71 11.05
N LYS A 285 -6.32 9.80 11.53
CA LYS A 285 -4.93 10.14 11.82
C LYS A 285 -4.16 10.55 10.56
N VAL A 286 -4.35 9.85 9.45
CA VAL A 286 -3.73 10.20 8.16
C VAL A 286 -4.25 11.54 7.64
N TRP A 287 -5.55 11.81 7.77
CA TRP A 287 -6.14 13.10 7.39
C TRP A 287 -5.57 14.29 8.19
N GLN A 288 -5.34 14.09 9.47
CA GLN A 288 -4.79 15.12 10.38
C GLN A 288 -3.28 15.29 10.23
N HIS A 289 -2.60 14.40 9.54
CA HIS A 289 -1.15 14.49 9.33
C HIS A 289 -0.83 15.66 8.39
N ARG A 290 -0.02 16.64 8.90
CA ARG A 290 0.37 17.87 8.18
C ARG A 290 1.86 17.89 7.91
#